data_d9731bee60ffdd2c0114a790b3ee4506
#
_entry.id   d9731bee60ffdd2c0114a790b3ee4506
#
_cell.length_a   1.000
_cell.length_b   1.000
_cell.length_c   1.000
_cell.angle_alpha   90.00
_cell.angle_beta   90.00
_cell.angle_gamma   90.00
#
_symmetry.space_group_name_H-M   'P 1'
#
loop_
_entity.id
_entity.type
_entity.pdbx_description
1 polymer ?
#
loop_
_entity_poly.entity_id
_entity_poly.type
_entity_poly.pdbx_seq_one_letter_code
_entity_poly.pdbx_strand_id
1 'polypeptide(L)'
;MRIEPEEIAETLEMISRHHLDVRTVTLGLSLRACAADDIDEIARRVYDRVTTAAGRLVPVADAISREYGIPIVNKRISVTPVAELIASCGARDVSPIAIALDRAGAEVGVDFVGGFSALVHKGIGEADRRLIDSIPAALAATQRVCASVNVATTRAGINWDAVLLMAHTIKACAAATSDRDAIACAKLVVFCNMVEDNPFMAGAVHGSGEPDEVINVGISGPGAVRAVVESLSPDADLTEVAEAIKATAFKITRMGELVAREAARRLGVTFGIVDLSLAPTPAEGDSVAAILEAIGVERCGGPGTTMALALLNDAVKKGGAMGTSRAGGLSGAFIPVSEDANMVRAVRDGALTLEKLEAMMSVCSVGLDMIAIPGDTPAETIAGVVGDACAIGVANTKTTAARLIPVPGKTVGDEVEFGGLLGSAPIMSVNGWAGTRLARRGGRVPAPLGGLKN
;
A
#
# COMPACT_ATOMS: atom_id res chain seq x y z
N MET A 1 24.52 -25.88 6.06
CA MET A 1 23.38 -25.98 5.13
C MET A 1 24.01 -26.28 3.77
N ARG A 2 23.74 -27.45 3.18
CA ARG A 2 24.18 -27.73 1.81
C ARG A 2 23.22 -27.01 0.88
N ILE A 3 23.72 -26.26 -0.03
CA ILE A 3 22.92 -25.64 -1.10
C ILE A 3 23.02 -26.60 -2.28
N GLU A 4 21.91 -27.13 -2.73
CA GLU A 4 21.89 -28.02 -3.90
C GLU A 4 21.89 -27.18 -5.19
N PRO A 5 22.55 -27.64 -6.26
CA PRO A 5 22.61 -26.89 -7.53
C PRO A 5 21.23 -26.53 -8.10
N GLU A 6 20.24 -27.38 -7.86
CA GLU A 6 18.85 -27.19 -8.26
C GLU A 6 18.19 -25.99 -7.56
N GLU A 7 18.48 -25.76 -6.27
CA GLU A 7 17.98 -24.60 -5.51
C GLU A 7 18.56 -23.28 -6.04
N ILE A 8 19.82 -23.30 -6.52
CA ILE A 8 20.45 -22.14 -7.15
C ILE A 8 19.78 -21.85 -8.50
N ALA A 9 19.56 -22.88 -9.32
CA ALA A 9 18.91 -22.75 -10.60
C ALA A 9 17.47 -22.21 -10.47
N GLU A 10 16.70 -22.72 -9.53
CA GLU A 10 15.35 -22.25 -9.22
C GLU A 10 15.35 -20.77 -8.81
N THR A 11 16.28 -20.36 -7.94
CA THR A 11 16.40 -18.96 -7.51
C THR A 11 16.72 -18.03 -8.69
N LEU A 12 17.64 -18.43 -9.58
CA LEU A 12 17.96 -17.66 -10.78
C LEU A 12 16.77 -17.56 -11.74
N GLU A 13 15.98 -18.62 -11.86
CA GLU A 13 14.78 -18.62 -12.68
C GLU A 13 13.68 -17.73 -12.09
N MET A 14 13.47 -17.75 -10.78
CA MET A 14 12.56 -16.83 -10.10
C MET A 14 12.89 -15.36 -10.39
N ILE A 15 14.18 -14.98 -10.39
CA ILE A 15 14.62 -13.62 -10.66
C ILE A 15 14.50 -13.29 -12.15
N SER A 16 15.05 -14.16 -13.03
CA SER A 16 15.24 -13.83 -14.44
C SER A 16 13.99 -14.00 -15.30
N ARG A 17 13.07 -14.90 -14.91
CA ARG A 17 11.87 -15.25 -15.68
C ARG A 17 10.56 -14.93 -14.97
N HIS A 18 10.54 -14.97 -13.65
CA HIS A 18 9.31 -14.89 -12.87
C HIS A 18 9.17 -13.58 -12.07
N HIS A 19 9.94 -12.54 -12.45
CA HIS A 19 9.83 -11.19 -11.91
C HIS A 19 9.96 -11.10 -10.38
N LEU A 20 10.70 -12.03 -9.74
CA LEU A 20 11.01 -11.91 -8.34
C LEU A 20 11.89 -10.68 -8.11
N ASP A 21 11.42 -9.75 -7.31
CA ASP A 21 12.15 -8.53 -6.97
C ASP A 21 12.04 -8.16 -5.49
N VAL A 22 13.03 -7.42 -5.00
CA VAL A 22 12.87 -6.60 -3.82
C VAL A 22 12.14 -5.34 -4.27
N ARG A 23 10.83 -5.32 -4.03
CA ARG A 23 9.96 -4.25 -4.47
C ARG A 23 10.38 -2.90 -3.89
N THR A 24 10.85 -2.89 -2.64
CA THR A 24 11.33 -1.67 -2.01
C THR A 24 12.31 -1.95 -0.88
N VAL A 25 13.33 -1.09 -0.79
CA VAL A 25 14.09 -0.85 0.44
C VAL A 25 13.64 0.51 0.96
N THR A 26 12.96 0.52 2.11
CA THR A 26 12.36 1.73 2.69
C THR A 26 13.08 2.11 3.98
N LEU A 27 13.61 3.33 4.02
CA LEU A 27 14.16 3.92 5.25
C LEU A 27 13.01 4.59 6.03
N GLY A 28 12.65 4.02 7.17
CA GLY A 28 11.81 4.65 8.17
C GLY A 28 12.61 5.67 8.97
N LEU A 29 12.09 6.89 9.08
CA LEU A 29 12.82 8.02 9.64
C LEU A 29 11.97 8.82 10.62
N SER A 30 12.40 8.92 11.88
CA SER A 30 11.77 9.80 12.86
C SER A 30 12.08 11.27 12.52
N LEU A 31 11.01 12.06 12.41
CA LEU A 31 11.06 13.51 12.24
C LEU A 31 10.69 14.29 13.51
N ARG A 32 10.52 13.64 14.66
CA ARG A 32 10.06 14.30 15.90
C ARG A 32 10.94 15.46 16.31
N ALA A 33 12.27 15.37 16.12
CA ALA A 33 13.21 16.45 16.41
C ALA A 33 13.06 17.66 15.46
N CYS A 34 12.27 17.54 14.39
CA CYS A 34 12.02 18.62 13.44
C CYS A 34 10.88 19.55 13.87
N ALA A 35 10.11 19.19 14.90
CA ALA A 35 8.99 20.00 15.38
C ALA A 35 9.46 21.42 15.78
N ALA A 36 8.63 22.43 15.43
CA ALA A 36 8.82 23.84 15.76
C ALA A 36 7.48 24.57 15.69
N ASP A 37 7.46 25.82 16.11
CA ASP A 37 6.24 26.66 16.06
C ASP A 37 6.06 27.32 14.69
N ASP A 38 7.11 27.41 13.88
CA ASP A 38 7.14 28.01 12.55
C ASP A 38 7.22 26.95 11.46
N ILE A 39 6.39 27.07 10.42
CA ILE A 39 6.24 26.10 9.34
C ILE A 39 7.49 26.02 8.45
N ASP A 40 8.14 27.16 8.19
CA ASP A 40 9.31 27.21 7.32
C ASP A 40 10.51 26.59 8.05
N GLU A 41 10.59 26.77 9.37
CA GLU A 41 11.60 26.12 10.21
C GLU A 41 11.39 24.60 10.25
N ILE A 42 10.12 24.11 10.38
CA ILE A 42 9.82 22.67 10.29
C ILE A 42 10.26 22.15 8.92
N ALA A 43 9.86 22.82 7.84
CA ALA A 43 10.18 22.39 6.47
C ALA A 43 11.70 22.32 6.24
N ARG A 44 12.46 23.32 6.72
CA ARG A 44 13.92 23.34 6.64
C ARG A 44 14.54 22.17 7.41
N ARG A 45 14.13 21.95 8.67
CA ARG A 45 14.64 20.84 9.50
C ARG A 45 14.31 19.47 8.90
N VAL A 46 13.11 19.30 8.33
CA VAL A 46 12.70 18.09 7.63
C VAL A 46 13.58 17.82 6.43
N TYR A 47 13.83 18.84 5.60
CA TYR A 47 14.73 18.72 4.46
C TYR A 47 16.13 18.29 4.89
N ASP A 48 16.74 18.99 5.87
CA ASP A 48 18.08 18.71 6.38
C ASP A 48 18.17 17.29 6.99
N ARG A 49 17.13 16.87 7.74
CA ARG A 49 17.09 15.53 8.36
C ARG A 49 17.01 14.42 7.32
N VAL A 50 16.15 14.57 6.31
CA VAL A 50 15.97 13.57 5.25
C VAL A 50 17.23 13.46 4.39
N THR A 51 17.79 14.57 3.93
CA THR A 51 19.00 14.56 3.09
C THR A 51 20.22 13.98 3.83
N THR A 52 20.35 14.27 5.12
CA THR A 52 21.43 13.71 5.95
C THR A 52 21.27 12.20 6.16
N ALA A 53 20.08 11.74 6.55
CA ALA A 53 19.86 10.33 6.89
C ALA A 53 19.80 9.42 5.65
N ALA A 54 19.17 9.89 4.58
CA ALA A 54 18.90 9.06 3.40
C ALA A 54 19.98 9.19 2.30
N GLY A 55 20.97 10.06 2.44
CA GLY A 55 21.96 10.34 1.38
C GLY A 55 22.75 9.12 0.89
N ARG A 56 22.83 8.05 1.70
CA ARG A 56 23.48 6.78 1.33
C ARG A 56 22.52 5.67 0.91
N LEU A 57 21.20 5.87 1.02
CA LEU A 57 20.22 4.82 0.80
C LEU A 57 20.29 4.24 -0.62
N VAL A 58 20.18 5.10 -1.63
CA VAL A 58 20.20 4.70 -3.04
C VAL A 58 21.51 4.04 -3.44
N PRO A 59 22.69 4.64 -3.19
CA PRO A 59 23.98 4.00 -3.50
C PRO A 59 24.17 2.63 -2.84
N VAL A 60 23.73 2.47 -1.59
CA VAL A 60 23.84 1.20 -0.87
C VAL A 60 22.90 0.16 -1.45
N ALA A 61 21.63 0.50 -1.73
CA ALA A 61 20.66 -0.40 -2.34
C ALA A 61 21.13 -0.87 -3.73
N ASP A 62 21.64 0.04 -4.56
CA ASP A 62 22.15 -0.27 -5.89
C ASP A 62 23.41 -1.16 -5.85
N ALA A 63 24.28 -0.96 -4.85
CA ALA A 63 25.43 -1.82 -4.65
C ALA A 63 25.01 -3.24 -4.27
N ILE A 64 24.05 -3.40 -3.34
CA ILE A 64 23.49 -4.69 -2.94
C ILE A 64 22.83 -5.39 -4.13
N SER A 65 22.02 -4.67 -4.91
CA SER A 65 21.36 -5.20 -6.10
C SER A 65 22.37 -5.79 -7.08
N ARG A 66 23.46 -5.05 -7.38
CA ARG A 66 24.52 -5.53 -8.28
C ARG A 66 25.32 -6.72 -7.73
N GLU A 67 25.63 -6.70 -6.43
CA GLU A 67 26.46 -7.75 -5.81
C GLU A 67 25.69 -9.06 -5.67
N TYR A 68 24.40 -9.00 -5.37
CA TYR A 68 23.59 -10.20 -5.14
C TYR A 68 22.82 -10.65 -6.39
N GLY A 69 22.78 -9.82 -7.44
CA GLY A 69 21.99 -10.10 -8.63
C GLY A 69 20.47 -10.05 -8.38
N ILE A 70 20.03 -9.48 -7.26
CA ILE A 70 18.61 -9.36 -6.88
C ILE A 70 18.15 -7.94 -7.24
N PRO A 71 17.17 -7.76 -8.13
CA PRO A 71 16.65 -6.44 -8.45
C PRO A 71 16.04 -5.75 -7.21
N ILE A 72 16.45 -4.51 -6.95
CA ILE A 72 15.81 -3.61 -5.97
C ILE A 72 15.13 -2.50 -6.76
N VAL A 73 13.82 -2.62 -6.94
CA VAL A 73 13.05 -1.79 -7.89
C VAL A 73 12.90 -0.37 -7.38
N ASN A 74 12.52 -0.20 -6.12
CA ASN A 74 12.31 1.12 -5.52
C ASN A 74 13.14 1.32 -4.25
N LYS A 75 13.56 2.56 -4.02
CA LYS A 75 14.15 3.05 -2.78
C LYS A 75 13.23 4.13 -2.25
N ARG A 76 12.77 3.98 -1.01
CA ARG A 76 11.71 4.82 -0.46
C ARG A 76 12.07 5.33 0.92
N ILE A 77 11.38 6.39 1.36
CA ILE A 77 11.46 6.91 2.71
C ILE A 77 10.04 6.91 3.29
N SER A 78 9.89 6.49 4.53
CA SER A 78 8.68 6.68 5.33
C SER A 78 9.02 7.54 6.55
N VAL A 79 8.18 8.53 6.86
CA VAL A 79 8.46 9.44 7.97
C VAL A 79 7.35 9.41 9.03
N THR A 80 7.64 9.91 10.21
CA THR A 80 6.65 10.20 11.26
C THR A 80 5.44 10.89 10.65
N PRO A 81 4.18 10.53 11.02
CA PRO A 81 3.00 11.24 10.56
C PRO A 81 3.15 12.75 10.74
N VAL A 82 3.10 13.50 9.63
CA VAL A 82 3.39 14.96 9.65
C VAL A 82 2.42 15.72 10.55
N ALA A 83 1.19 15.22 10.77
CA ALA A 83 0.25 15.81 11.71
C ALA A 83 0.82 15.91 13.14
N GLU A 84 1.70 14.98 13.56
CA GLU A 84 2.36 15.03 14.87
C GLU A 84 3.39 16.16 14.97
N LEU A 85 4.09 16.48 13.86
CA LEU A 85 5.12 17.51 13.84
C LEU A 85 4.54 18.93 13.96
N ILE A 86 3.34 19.14 13.45
CA ILE A 86 2.71 20.45 13.35
C ILE A 86 1.77 20.75 14.53
N ALA A 87 1.80 19.95 15.57
CA ALA A 87 0.89 20.11 16.72
C ALA A 87 1.05 21.48 17.42
N SER A 88 2.29 21.99 17.52
CA SER A 88 2.60 23.31 18.09
C SER A 88 2.60 24.44 17.06
N CYS A 89 2.61 24.13 15.76
CA CYS A 89 2.67 25.13 14.67
C CYS A 89 1.26 25.65 14.38
N GLY A 90 1.10 26.97 14.28
CA GLY A 90 -0.17 27.64 14.00
C GLY A 90 -0.53 27.79 12.52
N ALA A 91 0.33 27.33 11.59
CA ALA A 91 0.13 27.47 10.16
C ALA A 91 -1.14 26.75 9.68
N ARG A 92 -1.92 27.40 8.81
CA ARG A 92 -3.14 26.80 8.21
C ARG A 92 -2.80 25.87 7.05
N ASP A 93 -1.84 26.26 6.21
CA ASP A 93 -1.33 25.46 5.10
C ASP A 93 -0.02 24.80 5.54
N VAL A 94 0.06 23.49 5.43
CA VAL A 94 1.24 22.70 5.77
C VAL A 94 1.90 22.06 4.54
N SER A 95 1.48 22.44 3.34
CA SER A 95 2.10 22.04 2.07
C SER A 95 3.61 22.32 1.98
N PRO A 96 4.19 23.37 2.63
CA PRO A 96 5.65 23.58 2.64
C PRO A 96 6.44 22.36 3.14
N ILE A 97 5.89 21.57 4.08
CA ILE A 97 6.55 20.33 4.55
C ILE A 97 6.54 19.27 3.45
N ALA A 98 5.43 19.10 2.73
CA ALA A 98 5.38 18.17 1.60
C ALA A 98 6.38 18.57 0.49
N ILE A 99 6.48 19.85 0.18
CA ILE A 99 7.46 20.37 -0.79
C ILE A 99 8.90 20.10 -0.31
N ALA A 100 9.19 20.28 0.97
CA ALA A 100 10.50 19.97 1.55
C ALA A 100 10.83 18.48 1.46
N LEU A 101 9.87 17.60 1.75
CA LEU A 101 9.99 16.14 1.60
C LEU A 101 10.23 15.73 0.13
N ASP A 102 9.51 16.32 -0.82
CA ASP A 102 9.65 16.05 -2.25
C ASP A 102 11.04 16.47 -2.77
N ARG A 103 11.49 17.66 -2.39
CA ARG A 103 12.83 18.19 -2.74
C ARG A 103 13.93 17.31 -2.15
N ALA A 104 13.83 16.97 -0.87
CA ALA A 104 14.80 16.09 -0.21
C ALA A 104 14.82 14.71 -0.86
N GLY A 105 13.64 14.14 -1.17
CA GLY A 105 13.52 12.87 -1.88
C GLY A 105 14.16 12.92 -3.27
N ALA A 106 13.99 14.03 -3.99
CA ALA A 106 14.62 14.24 -5.31
C ALA A 106 16.14 14.30 -5.20
N GLU A 107 16.68 15.01 -4.19
CA GLU A 107 18.11 15.16 -3.98
C GLU A 107 18.79 13.83 -3.64
N VAL A 108 18.20 13.03 -2.76
CA VAL A 108 18.75 11.71 -2.40
C VAL A 108 18.42 10.62 -3.39
N GLY A 109 17.60 10.92 -4.42
CA GLY A 109 17.29 10.02 -5.52
C GLY A 109 16.29 8.90 -5.20
N VAL A 110 15.44 9.06 -4.17
CA VAL A 110 14.41 8.07 -3.85
C VAL A 110 13.17 8.24 -4.73
N ASP A 111 12.43 7.13 -4.90
CA ASP A 111 11.25 7.10 -5.77
C ASP A 111 10.03 7.72 -5.10
N PHE A 112 9.82 7.43 -3.80
CA PHE A 112 8.65 7.91 -3.05
C PHE A 112 9.02 8.28 -1.60
N VAL A 113 8.21 9.17 -1.03
CA VAL A 113 8.27 9.58 0.39
C VAL A 113 6.86 9.49 0.98
N GLY A 114 6.65 8.60 1.94
CA GLY A 114 5.40 8.45 2.70
C GLY A 114 5.45 9.14 4.05
N GLY A 115 4.27 9.39 4.64
CA GLY A 115 4.17 9.98 5.97
C GLY A 115 3.56 11.39 5.99
N PHE A 116 3.12 11.95 4.86
CA PHE A 116 2.23 13.11 4.88
C PHE A 116 0.83 12.65 5.35
N SER A 117 0.74 12.31 6.64
CA SER A 117 -0.30 11.43 7.19
C SER A 117 -0.86 11.95 8.50
N ALA A 118 -2.12 11.51 8.81
CA ALA A 118 -2.80 11.77 10.08
C ALA A 118 -3.49 10.50 10.61
N LEU A 119 -3.57 10.37 11.94
CA LEU A 119 -4.21 9.25 12.63
C LEU A 119 -5.46 9.74 13.36
N VAL A 120 -6.61 9.70 12.68
CA VAL A 120 -7.87 10.33 13.17
C VAL A 120 -8.94 9.33 13.59
N HIS A 121 -8.58 8.08 13.81
CA HIS A 121 -9.51 7.01 14.18
C HIS A 121 -10.21 7.23 15.53
N LYS A 122 -9.67 8.07 16.43
CA LYS A 122 -10.31 8.44 17.70
C LYS A 122 -10.95 9.82 17.70
N GLY A 123 -10.53 10.71 16.81
CA GLY A 123 -11.00 12.09 16.71
C GLY A 123 -10.10 12.85 15.73
N ILE A 124 -10.53 14.02 15.34
CA ILE A 124 -9.79 14.92 14.44
C ILE A 124 -9.33 16.10 15.29
N GLY A 125 -8.02 16.20 15.54
CA GLY A 125 -7.40 17.36 16.17
C GLY A 125 -7.21 18.51 15.18
N GLU A 126 -6.83 19.70 15.67
CA GLU A 126 -6.58 20.86 14.81
C GLU A 126 -5.41 20.61 13.83
N ALA A 127 -4.35 19.97 14.29
CA ALA A 127 -3.21 19.61 13.45
C ALA A 127 -3.62 18.62 12.35
N ASP A 128 -4.38 17.58 12.71
CA ASP A 128 -4.90 16.60 11.75
C ASP A 128 -5.78 17.29 10.70
N ARG A 129 -6.65 18.19 11.13
CA ARG A 129 -7.53 18.91 10.21
C ARG A 129 -6.74 19.76 9.22
N ARG A 130 -5.75 20.51 9.68
CA ARG A 130 -4.89 21.34 8.82
C ARG A 130 -4.10 20.50 7.82
N LEU A 131 -3.56 19.35 8.26
CA LEU A 131 -2.89 18.43 7.37
C LEU A 131 -3.85 17.90 6.30
N ILE A 132 -5.03 17.39 6.69
CA ILE A 132 -6.01 16.84 5.74
C ILE A 132 -6.47 17.91 4.73
N ASP A 133 -6.74 19.13 5.18
CA ASP A 133 -7.12 20.24 4.30
C ASP A 133 -6.00 20.63 3.32
N SER A 134 -4.72 20.37 3.67
CA SER A 134 -3.57 20.65 2.81
C SER A 134 -3.24 19.51 1.82
N ILE A 135 -3.79 18.29 1.99
CA ILE A 135 -3.48 17.12 1.14
C ILE A 135 -3.67 17.42 -0.36
N PRO A 136 -4.80 18.02 -0.83
CA PRO A 136 -4.99 18.25 -2.26
C PRO A 136 -3.90 19.13 -2.87
N ALA A 137 -3.56 20.24 -2.23
CA ALA A 137 -2.52 21.15 -2.71
C ALA A 137 -1.13 20.50 -2.63
N ALA A 138 -0.82 19.82 -1.54
CA ALA A 138 0.44 19.12 -1.32
C ALA A 138 0.69 18.05 -2.39
N LEU A 139 -0.28 17.17 -2.65
CA LEU A 139 -0.14 16.12 -3.64
C LEU A 139 -0.16 16.60 -5.08
N ALA A 140 -0.85 17.71 -5.36
CA ALA A 140 -0.79 18.34 -6.68
C ALA A 140 0.57 19.00 -6.97
N ALA A 141 1.21 19.57 -5.95
CA ALA A 141 2.49 20.27 -6.07
C ALA A 141 3.72 19.36 -6.02
N THR A 142 3.58 18.10 -5.62
CA THR A 142 4.70 17.17 -5.40
C THR A 142 4.62 15.95 -6.33
N GLN A 143 5.78 15.34 -6.60
CA GLN A 143 5.87 14.14 -7.43
C GLN A 143 5.98 12.86 -6.60
N ARG A 144 6.79 12.88 -5.54
CA ARG A 144 7.18 11.70 -4.73
C ARG A 144 6.38 11.53 -3.45
N VAL A 145 5.80 12.61 -2.94
CA VAL A 145 5.11 12.58 -1.65
C VAL A 145 3.78 11.84 -1.76
N CYS A 146 3.58 10.91 -0.81
CA CYS A 146 2.34 10.16 -0.65
C CYS A 146 1.71 10.47 0.70
N ALA A 147 0.38 10.46 0.74
CA ALA A 147 -0.42 10.73 1.92
C ALA A 147 -1.26 9.52 2.33
N SER A 148 -1.51 9.39 3.63
CA SER A 148 -2.44 8.41 4.16
C SER A 148 -3.15 8.93 5.41
N VAL A 149 -4.40 8.51 5.59
CA VAL A 149 -5.18 8.90 6.77
C VAL A 149 -5.85 7.66 7.37
N ASN A 150 -5.56 7.36 8.63
CA ASN A 150 -6.18 6.25 9.36
C ASN A 150 -7.45 6.72 10.07
N VAL A 151 -8.63 6.32 9.55
CA VAL A 151 -9.94 6.78 10.02
C VAL A 151 -10.64 5.81 10.96
N ALA A 152 -10.14 4.57 11.06
CA ALA A 152 -10.77 3.52 11.84
C ALA A 152 -9.75 2.56 12.45
N THR A 153 -10.12 1.94 13.58
CA THR A 153 -9.42 0.78 14.14
C THR A 153 -10.42 -0.16 14.80
N THR A 154 -10.09 -1.45 14.87
CA THR A 154 -10.93 -2.43 15.57
C THR A 154 -11.18 -2.04 17.04
N ARG A 155 -10.23 -1.37 17.69
CA ARG A 155 -10.34 -0.92 19.09
C ARG A 155 -11.13 0.37 19.27
N ALA A 156 -11.18 1.25 18.27
CA ALA A 156 -11.85 2.55 18.35
C ALA A 156 -13.17 2.60 17.58
N GLY A 157 -13.41 1.63 16.68
CA GLY A 157 -14.50 1.72 15.71
C GLY A 157 -14.14 2.64 14.54
N ILE A 158 -15.15 3.16 13.86
CA ILE A 158 -14.99 3.99 12.66
C ILE A 158 -15.33 5.43 12.99
N ASN A 159 -14.41 6.35 12.76
CA ASN A 159 -14.68 7.78 12.82
C ASN A 159 -15.39 8.21 11.54
N TRP A 160 -16.74 8.25 11.60
CA TRP A 160 -17.56 8.49 10.41
C TRP A 160 -17.43 9.92 9.87
N ASP A 161 -17.19 10.90 10.75
CA ASP A 161 -16.89 12.28 10.34
C ASP A 161 -15.59 12.33 9.52
N ALA A 162 -14.57 11.57 9.92
CA ALA A 162 -13.32 11.47 9.18
C ALA A 162 -13.52 10.75 7.83
N VAL A 163 -14.35 9.71 7.75
CA VAL A 163 -14.67 9.03 6.49
C VAL A 163 -15.29 9.99 5.49
N LEU A 164 -16.29 10.78 5.90
CA LEU A 164 -16.90 11.78 5.02
C LEU A 164 -15.92 12.89 4.65
N LEU A 165 -15.10 13.37 5.59
CA LEU A 165 -14.05 14.35 5.32
C LEU A 165 -13.07 13.81 4.25
N MET A 166 -12.62 12.56 4.38
CA MET A 166 -11.71 11.97 3.40
C MET A 166 -12.35 11.77 2.02
N ALA A 167 -13.64 11.46 1.96
CA ALA A 167 -14.35 11.41 0.67
C ALA A 167 -14.35 12.77 -0.06
N HIS A 168 -14.54 13.85 0.67
CA HIS A 168 -14.40 15.22 0.12
C HIS A 168 -12.95 15.53 -0.27
N THR A 169 -11.98 15.11 0.54
CA THR A 169 -10.54 15.27 0.25
C THR A 169 -10.15 14.52 -1.04
N ILE A 170 -10.63 13.28 -1.25
CA ILE A 170 -10.42 12.51 -2.47
C ILE A 170 -10.98 13.29 -3.68
N LYS A 171 -12.20 13.82 -3.60
CA LYS A 171 -12.78 14.66 -4.67
C LYS A 171 -11.95 15.91 -4.94
N ALA A 172 -11.45 16.56 -3.89
CA ALA A 172 -10.58 17.74 -4.03
C ALA A 172 -9.21 17.37 -4.66
N CYS A 173 -8.62 16.24 -4.31
CA CYS A 173 -7.41 15.72 -4.97
C CYS A 173 -7.63 15.46 -6.46
N ALA A 174 -8.76 14.83 -6.80
CA ALA A 174 -9.12 14.56 -8.19
C ALA A 174 -9.29 15.88 -8.99
N ALA A 175 -9.97 16.86 -8.43
CA ALA A 175 -10.14 18.17 -9.05
C ALA A 175 -8.80 18.91 -9.22
N ALA A 176 -7.93 18.87 -8.20
CA ALA A 176 -6.62 19.54 -8.21
C ALA A 176 -5.64 18.96 -9.24
N THR A 177 -5.88 17.74 -9.73
CA THR A 177 -5.04 17.05 -10.73
C THR A 177 -5.86 16.50 -11.89
N SER A 178 -6.94 17.19 -12.24
CA SER A 178 -7.84 16.78 -13.34
C SER A 178 -7.16 16.78 -14.72
N ASP A 179 -6.11 17.58 -14.89
CA ASP A 179 -5.23 17.62 -16.06
C ASP A 179 -4.26 16.43 -16.18
N ARG A 180 -4.15 15.62 -15.12
CA ARG A 180 -3.25 14.46 -15.00
C ARG A 180 -3.99 13.24 -14.47
N ASP A 181 -5.16 12.96 -15.00
CA ASP A 181 -5.98 11.77 -14.68
C ASP A 181 -6.17 11.53 -13.16
N ALA A 182 -6.31 12.62 -12.38
CA ALA A 182 -6.49 12.55 -10.92
C ALA A 182 -5.34 11.85 -10.17
N ILE A 183 -4.10 11.98 -10.63
CA ILE A 183 -2.90 11.30 -10.08
C ILE A 183 -2.70 11.54 -8.58
N ALA A 184 -3.16 12.65 -8.02
CA ALA A 184 -3.09 12.89 -6.57
C ALA A 184 -3.86 11.83 -5.78
N CYS A 185 -4.96 11.29 -6.33
CA CYS A 185 -5.71 10.20 -5.70
C CYS A 185 -4.93 8.88 -5.67
N ALA A 186 -4.09 8.60 -6.68
CA ALA A 186 -3.20 7.44 -6.68
C ALA A 186 -2.13 7.50 -5.58
N LYS A 187 -1.84 8.69 -5.06
CA LYS A 187 -0.89 8.95 -3.96
C LYS A 187 -1.56 9.11 -2.59
N LEU A 188 -2.88 8.89 -2.48
CA LEU A 188 -3.67 9.03 -1.25
C LEU A 188 -4.36 7.73 -0.88
N VAL A 189 -4.17 7.27 0.35
CA VAL A 189 -4.85 6.07 0.89
C VAL A 189 -5.59 6.40 2.17
N VAL A 190 -6.83 5.91 2.30
CA VAL A 190 -7.61 5.94 3.54
C VAL A 190 -7.56 4.56 4.19
N PHE A 191 -7.16 4.49 5.45
CA PHE A 191 -6.93 3.23 6.18
C PHE A 191 -7.91 2.99 7.31
N CYS A 192 -8.15 1.70 7.55
CA CYS A 192 -8.56 1.13 8.83
C CYS A 192 -7.45 0.19 9.34
N ASN A 193 -7.13 0.23 10.64
CA ASN A 193 -6.06 -0.57 11.25
C ASN A 193 -4.71 -0.42 10.53
N MET A 194 -4.31 0.80 10.21
CA MET A 194 -3.03 1.10 9.58
C MET A 194 -1.88 0.53 10.43
N VAL A 195 -0.92 -0.13 9.76
CA VAL A 195 0.31 -0.62 10.41
C VAL A 195 1.40 0.45 10.36
N GLU A 196 2.27 0.45 11.37
CA GLU A 196 3.26 1.51 11.59
C GLU A 196 4.60 1.27 10.88
N ASP A 197 4.82 0.06 10.37
CA ASP A 197 6.07 -0.41 9.75
C ASP A 197 5.92 -0.72 8.25
N ASN A 198 4.82 -0.32 7.63
CA ASN A 198 4.53 -0.61 6.23
C ASN A 198 5.56 0.03 5.29
N PRO A 199 6.30 -0.76 4.48
CA PRO A 199 7.23 -0.23 3.50
C PRO A 199 6.60 0.14 2.15
N PHE A 200 5.32 -0.21 1.92
CA PHE A 200 4.64 0.00 0.65
C PHE A 200 3.94 1.35 0.56
N MET A 201 4.14 2.05 -0.54
CA MET A 201 3.41 3.29 -0.87
C MET A 201 2.03 2.95 -1.49
N ALA A 202 1.01 3.82 -1.32
CA ALA A 202 1.07 5.18 -0.73
C ALA A 202 0.97 5.20 0.81
N GLY A 203 0.78 4.09 1.48
CA GLY A 203 0.46 4.01 2.90
C GLY A 203 1.66 3.89 3.86
N ALA A 204 2.90 3.98 3.36
CA ALA A 204 4.06 3.88 4.22
C ALA A 204 4.13 5.03 5.22
N VAL A 205 4.41 4.69 6.47
CA VAL A 205 4.56 5.63 7.58
C VAL A 205 5.60 5.08 8.56
N HIS A 206 6.25 5.95 9.30
CA HIS A 206 7.16 5.59 10.39
C HIS A 206 6.46 5.80 11.73
N GLY A 207 6.13 4.70 12.40
CA GLY A 207 5.35 4.72 13.62
C GLY A 207 6.10 5.26 14.84
N SER A 208 5.32 5.58 15.86
CA SER A 208 5.87 6.19 17.08
C SER A 208 6.66 5.22 17.97
N GLY A 209 6.46 3.91 17.77
CA GLY A 209 7.21 2.85 18.48
C GLY A 209 8.50 2.42 17.81
N GLU A 210 8.78 2.93 16.61
CA GLU A 210 9.95 2.57 15.82
C GLU A 210 11.23 3.30 16.28
N PRO A 211 12.43 2.72 16.03
CA PRO A 211 13.71 3.41 16.22
C PRO A 211 13.80 4.65 15.34
N ASP A 212 14.70 5.59 15.67
CA ASP A 212 14.86 6.84 14.90
C ASP A 212 15.18 6.62 13.41
N GLU A 213 15.85 5.52 13.09
CA GLU A 213 16.17 5.08 11.74
C GLU A 213 16.03 3.56 11.63
N VAL A 214 15.23 3.10 10.67
CA VAL A 214 14.96 1.67 10.47
C VAL A 214 14.87 1.34 8.98
N ILE A 215 15.40 0.18 8.58
CA ILE A 215 15.19 -0.37 7.23
C ILE A 215 14.09 -1.41 7.27
N ASN A 216 13.04 -1.16 6.50
CA ASN A 216 11.96 -2.10 6.19
C ASN A 216 12.05 -2.49 4.71
N VAL A 217 11.93 -3.77 4.41
CA VAL A 217 12.04 -4.28 3.04
C VAL A 217 10.75 -4.94 2.61
N GLY A 218 10.22 -4.52 1.46
CA GLY A 218 9.13 -5.20 0.79
C GLY A 218 9.66 -6.07 -0.33
N ILE A 219 9.35 -7.35 -0.31
CA ILE A 219 9.68 -8.29 -1.37
C ILE A 219 8.42 -8.84 -2.02
N SER A 220 8.45 -9.03 -3.34
CA SER A 220 7.31 -9.45 -4.13
C SER A 220 7.71 -10.47 -5.19
N GLY A 221 6.78 -11.28 -5.62
CA GLY A 221 7.01 -12.30 -6.65
C GLY A 221 5.74 -13.05 -7.03
N PRO A 222 4.66 -12.35 -7.49
CA PRO A 222 3.47 -13.02 -8.01
C PRO A 222 3.79 -14.00 -9.11
N GLY A 223 4.68 -13.63 -10.04
CA GLY A 223 5.10 -14.49 -11.15
C GLY A 223 5.77 -15.79 -10.68
N ALA A 224 6.61 -15.74 -9.65
CA ALA A 224 7.25 -16.94 -9.08
C ALA A 224 6.21 -17.88 -8.44
N VAL A 225 5.26 -17.33 -7.69
CA VAL A 225 4.16 -18.13 -7.09
C VAL A 225 3.28 -18.72 -8.18
N ARG A 226 2.92 -17.95 -9.21
CA ARG A 226 2.16 -18.43 -10.35
C ARG A 226 2.84 -19.61 -11.03
N ALA A 227 4.13 -19.46 -11.37
CA ALA A 227 4.88 -20.51 -12.07
C ALA A 227 4.92 -21.83 -11.29
N VAL A 228 5.06 -21.75 -9.97
CA VAL A 228 5.03 -22.95 -9.11
C VAL A 228 3.64 -23.59 -9.13
N VAL A 229 2.55 -22.83 -9.03
CA VAL A 229 1.19 -23.38 -9.11
C VAL A 229 0.93 -24.03 -10.48
N GLU A 230 1.35 -23.40 -11.58
CA GLU A 230 1.21 -23.92 -12.94
C GLU A 230 2.07 -25.17 -13.19
N SER A 231 3.13 -25.39 -12.42
CA SER A 231 4.00 -26.57 -12.54
C SER A 231 3.47 -27.82 -11.81
N LEU A 232 2.43 -27.65 -10.97
CA LEU A 232 1.83 -28.78 -10.26
C LEU A 232 1.07 -29.69 -11.23
N SER A 233 0.86 -30.96 -10.78
CA SER A 233 -0.03 -31.87 -11.51
C SER A 233 -1.42 -31.25 -11.64
N PRO A 234 -2.11 -31.43 -12.80
CA PRO A 234 -3.52 -31.05 -12.92
C PRO A 234 -4.44 -31.72 -11.89
N ASP A 235 -4.00 -32.84 -11.31
CA ASP A 235 -4.73 -33.60 -10.27
C ASP A 235 -4.32 -33.16 -8.84
N ALA A 236 -3.43 -32.16 -8.68
CA ALA A 236 -3.01 -31.68 -7.38
C ALA A 236 -4.19 -31.12 -6.60
N ASP A 237 -4.34 -31.53 -5.35
CA ASP A 237 -5.40 -31.02 -4.48
C ASP A 237 -5.04 -29.63 -3.90
N LEU A 238 -6.03 -28.97 -3.31
CA LEU A 238 -5.83 -27.63 -2.73
C LEU A 238 -4.82 -27.62 -1.57
N THR A 239 -4.56 -28.72 -0.91
CA THR A 239 -3.55 -28.84 0.14
C THR A 239 -2.16 -28.79 -0.48
N GLU A 240 -1.95 -29.54 -1.57
CA GLU A 240 -0.69 -29.54 -2.32
C GLU A 240 -0.38 -28.17 -2.91
N VAL A 241 -1.41 -27.51 -3.46
CA VAL A 241 -1.31 -26.11 -3.94
C VAL A 241 -0.89 -25.16 -2.81
N ALA A 242 -1.54 -25.24 -1.65
CA ALA A 242 -1.22 -24.38 -0.50
C ALA A 242 0.21 -24.64 0.03
N GLU A 243 0.67 -25.89 0.10
CA GLU A 243 2.02 -26.22 0.54
C GLU A 243 3.09 -25.72 -0.46
N ALA A 244 2.83 -25.84 -1.76
CA ALA A 244 3.73 -25.31 -2.80
C ALA A 244 3.86 -23.79 -2.72
N ILE A 245 2.74 -23.06 -2.57
CA ILE A 245 2.73 -21.60 -2.37
C ILE A 245 3.52 -21.24 -1.09
N LYS A 246 3.26 -21.92 0.01
CA LYS A 246 3.94 -21.68 1.29
C LYS A 246 5.46 -21.88 1.19
N ALA A 247 5.90 -22.95 0.54
CA ALA A 247 7.33 -23.24 0.33
C ALA A 247 8.00 -22.13 -0.52
N THR A 248 7.34 -21.68 -1.58
CA THR A 248 7.81 -20.59 -2.44
C THR A 248 7.88 -19.28 -1.67
N ALA A 249 6.84 -18.94 -0.91
CA ALA A 249 6.79 -17.75 -0.06
C ALA A 249 7.94 -17.73 0.98
N PHE A 250 8.26 -18.88 1.58
CA PHE A 250 9.42 -19.02 2.46
C PHE A 250 10.73 -18.64 1.75
N LYS A 251 10.99 -19.19 0.56
CA LYS A 251 12.21 -18.92 -0.22
C LYS A 251 12.32 -17.44 -0.58
N ILE A 252 11.23 -16.84 -1.07
CA ILE A 252 11.16 -15.42 -1.40
C ILE A 252 11.50 -14.57 -0.17
N THR A 253 10.90 -14.86 0.98
CA THR A 253 11.12 -14.09 2.21
C THR A 253 12.58 -14.15 2.68
N ARG A 254 13.25 -15.32 2.55
CA ARG A 254 14.67 -15.46 2.89
C ARG A 254 15.56 -14.53 2.08
N MET A 255 15.23 -14.32 0.79
CA MET A 255 15.95 -13.36 -0.06
C MET A 255 15.72 -11.92 0.40
N GLY A 256 14.48 -11.56 0.76
CA GLY A 256 14.17 -10.25 1.32
C GLY A 256 14.92 -9.97 2.62
N GLU A 257 15.01 -10.95 3.51
CA GLU A 257 15.75 -10.82 4.77
C GLU A 257 17.26 -10.62 4.53
N LEU A 258 17.85 -11.33 3.56
CA LEU A 258 19.26 -11.15 3.21
C LEU A 258 19.54 -9.69 2.79
N VAL A 259 18.72 -9.15 1.91
CA VAL A 259 18.83 -7.75 1.45
C VAL A 259 18.61 -6.77 2.61
N ALA A 260 17.58 -7.00 3.43
CA ALA A 260 17.24 -6.12 4.55
C ALA A 260 18.38 -6.02 5.58
N ARG A 261 18.95 -7.16 5.99
CA ARG A 261 20.07 -7.21 6.93
C ARG A 261 21.31 -6.53 6.38
N GLU A 262 21.62 -6.74 5.12
CA GLU A 262 22.80 -6.14 4.49
C GLU A 262 22.61 -4.64 4.29
N ALA A 263 21.41 -4.18 3.90
CA ALA A 263 21.12 -2.74 3.80
C ALA A 263 21.25 -2.06 5.17
N ALA A 264 20.64 -2.62 6.22
CA ALA A 264 20.73 -2.09 7.57
C ALA A 264 22.19 -2.02 8.08
N ARG A 265 22.95 -3.09 7.84
CA ARG A 265 24.38 -3.15 8.22
C ARG A 265 25.23 -2.08 7.52
N ARG A 266 25.07 -1.91 6.19
CA ARG A 266 25.84 -0.91 5.41
C ARG A 266 25.46 0.52 5.73
N LEU A 267 24.18 0.75 6.04
CA LEU A 267 23.70 2.07 6.43
C LEU A 267 24.00 2.39 7.90
N GLY A 268 24.21 1.37 8.74
CA GLY A 268 24.44 1.55 10.18
C GLY A 268 23.15 1.83 10.96
N VAL A 269 22.00 1.36 10.46
CA VAL A 269 20.67 1.56 11.04
C VAL A 269 20.05 0.26 11.51
N THR A 270 18.94 0.33 12.25
CA THR A 270 18.23 -0.86 12.72
C THR A 270 17.59 -1.61 11.53
N PHE A 271 17.67 -2.95 11.53
CA PHE A 271 16.84 -3.79 10.69
C PHE A 271 15.45 -3.87 11.33
N GLY A 272 14.43 -3.44 10.62
CA GLY A 272 13.02 -3.47 11.00
C GLY A 272 12.36 -4.79 10.61
N ILE A 273 11.60 -4.79 9.51
CA ILE A 273 10.82 -5.94 9.06
C ILE A 273 11.09 -6.32 7.60
N VAL A 274 10.68 -7.54 7.27
CA VAL A 274 10.45 -7.99 5.89
C VAL A 274 8.95 -8.15 5.70
N ASP A 275 8.44 -7.44 4.70
CA ASP A 275 7.07 -7.55 4.22
C ASP A 275 7.06 -8.39 2.94
N LEU A 276 6.52 -9.61 3.03
CA LEU A 276 6.25 -10.42 1.84
C LEU A 276 4.84 -10.10 1.35
N SER A 277 4.74 -9.21 0.40
CA SER A 277 3.48 -8.87 -0.26
C SER A 277 3.54 -9.22 -1.73
N LEU A 278 2.63 -10.09 -2.18
CA LEU A 278 2.41 -10.32 -3.59
C LEU A 278 1.73 -9.07 -4.17
N ALA A 279 2.56 -8.08 -4.51
CA ALA A 279 2.16 -6.82 -5.11
C ALA A 279 2.44 -6.93 -6.62
N PRO A 280 1.41 -7.05 -7.46
CA PRO A 280 1.58 -7.22 -8.90
C PRO A 280 2.17 -5.96 -9.55
N THR A 281 2.58 -6.10 -10.80
CA THR A 281 2.91 -4.98 -11.69
C THR A 281 2.12 -5.09 -12.98
N PRO A 282 2.05 -4.02 -13.79
CA PRO A 282 1.42 -4.08 -15.11
C PRO A 282 2.13 -5.04 -16.09
N ALA A 283 3.31 -5.57 -15.73
CA ALA A 283 4.04 -6.50 -16.56
C ALA A 283 3.29 -7.82 -16.74
N GLU A 284 3.29 -8.34 -17.96
CA GLU A 284 2.68 -9.63 -18.26
C GLU A 284 3.35 -10.74 -17.42
N GLY A 285 2.54 -11.54 -16.74
CA GLY A 285 3.02 -12.64 -15.88
C GLY A 285 3.20 -12.30 -14.40
N ASP A 286 3.25 -11.01 -14.03
CA ASP A 286 3.37 -10.57 -12.63
C ASP A 286 2.00 -10.14 -12.08
N SER A 287 1.08 -11.10 -11.90
CA SER A 287 -0.33 -10.87 -11.60
C SER A 287 -0.83 -11.79 -10.48
N VAL A 288 -1.48 -11.20 -9.48
CA VAL A 288 -2.20 -11.96 -8.43
C VAL A 288 -3.45 -12.60 -9.01
N ALA A 289 -4.18 -11.92 -9.89
CA ALA A 289 -5.34 -12.51 -10.55
C ALA A 289 -4.96 -13.76 -11.37
N ALA A 290 -3.79 -13.75 -12.02
CA ALA A 290 -3.30 -14.92 -12.75
C ALA A 290 -2.98 -16.11 -11.81
N ILE A 291 -2.52 -15.85 -10.58
CA ILE A 291 -2.35 -16.93 -9.58
C ILE A 291 -3.71 -17.55 -9.25
N LEU A 292 -4.75 -16.73 -9.03
CA LEU A 292 -6.09 -17.22 -8.73
C LEU A 292 -6.66 -18.05 -9.89
N GLU A 293 -6.41 -17.63 -11.13
CA GLU A 293 -6.77 -18.37 -12.34
C GLU A 293 -5.97 -19.70 -12.44
N ALA A 294 -4.69 -19.70 -12.11
CA ALA A 294 -3.87 -20.93 -12.05
C ALA A 294 -4.32 -21.92 -10.95
N ILE A 295 -4.86 -21.42 -9.82
CA ILE A 295 -5.47 -22.26 -8.77
C ILE A 295 -6.74 -22.95 -9.28
N GLY A 296 -7.37 -22.44 -10.35
CA GLY A 296 -8.52 -23.06 -10.99
C GLY A 296 -9.76 -22.17 -11.09
N VAL A 297 -9.67 -20.87 -10.80
CA VAL A 297 -10.74 -19.91 -11.07
C VAL A 297 -10.72 -19.58 -12.56
N GLU A 298 -11.83 -19.79 -13.27
CA GLU A 298 -11.87 -19.57 -14.73
C GLU A 298 -11.55 -18.12 -15.11
N ARG A 299 -12.05 -17.15 -14.33
CA ARG A 299 -11.73 -15.73 -14.45
C ARG A 299 -11.76 -15.09 -13.07
N CYS A 300 -10.75 -14.27 -12.74
CA CYS A 300 -10.73 -13.48 -11.51
C CYS A 300 -12.02 -12.63 -11.41
N GLY A 301 -12.70 -12.70 -10.26
CA GLY A 301 -14.03 -12.09 -10.07
C GLY A 301 -15.17 -13.12 -10.10
N GLY A 302 -15.01 -14.24 -10.80
CA GLY A 302 -15.99 -15.33 -10.84
C GLY A 302 -16.17 -16.04 -9.49
N PRO A 303 -17.16 -16.97 -9.40
CA PRO A 303 -17.34 -17.81 -8.21
C PRO A 303 -16.05 -18.57 -7.85
N GLY A 304 -15.72 -18.65 -6.56
CA GLY A 304 -14.47 -19.27 -6.08
C GLY A 304 -13.30 -18.29 -5.88
N THR A 305 -13.28 -17.12 -6.52
CA THR A 305 -12.17 -16.13 -6.42
C THR A 305 -11.84 -15.78 -4.96
N THR A 306 -12.84 -15.47 -4.13
CA THR A 306 -12.61 -15.10 -2.72
C THR A 306 -12.02 -16.26 -1.92
N MET A 307 -12.43 -17.51 -2.19
CA MET A 307 -11.87 -18.71 -1.54
C MET A 307 -10.42 -18.94 -1.99
N ALA A 308 -10.15 -18.87 -3.29
CA ALA A 308 -8.78 -19.01 -3.82
C ALA A 308 -7.85 -17.94 -3.28
N LEU A 309 -8.32 -16.68 -3.15
CA LEU A 309 -7.56 -15.59 -2.54
C LEU A 309 -7.32 -15.83 -1.04
N ALA A 310 -8.28 -16.38 -0.31
CA ALA A 310 -8.09 -16.73 1.10
C ALA A 310 -7.01 -17.80 1.26
N LEU A 311 -7.00 -18.85 0.43
CA LEU A 311 -5.97 -19.88 0.40
C LEU A 311 -4.60 -19.26 0.09
N LEU A 312 -4.51 -18.47 -0.98
CA LEU A 312 -3.27 -17.79 -1.39
C LEU A 312 -2.72 -16.92 -0.27
N ASN A 313 -3.55 -16.04 0.30
CA ASN A 313 -3.14 -15.09 1.33
C ASN A 313 -2.64 -15.78 2.61
N ASP A 314 -3.31 -16.85 3.04
CA ASP A 314 -2.92 -17.64 4.22
C ASP A 314 -1.61 -18.39 3.97
N ALA A 315 -1.46 -19.05 2.82
CA ALA A 315 -0.23 -19.77 2.47
C ALA A 315 0.99 -18.83 2.37
N VAL A 316 0.82 -17.65 1.75
CA VAL A 316 1.86 -16.62 1.67
C VAL A 316 2.27 -16.12 3.06
N LYS A 317 1.31 -15.82 3.93
CA LYS A 317 1.60 -15.37 5.30
C LYS A 317 2.33 -16.43 6.13
N LYS A 318 1.93 -17.70 6.01
CA LYS A 318 2.59 -18.83 6.69
C LYS A 318 4.03 -18.97 6.20
N GLY A 319 4.27 -18.96 4.89
CA GLY A 319 5.61 -19.04 4.32
C GLY A 319 6.47 -17.85 4.70
N GLY A 320 5.93 -16.64 4.64
CA GLY A 320 6.60 -15.42 5.05
C GLY A 320 7.03 -15.43 6.52
N ALA A 321 6.11 -15.78 7.42
CA ALA A 321 6.40 -15.89 8.86
C ALA A 321 7.45 -16.96 9.20
N MET A 322 7.56 -18.00 8.40
CA MET A 322 8.62 -19.03 8.55
C MET A 322 9.96 -18.55 7.97
N GLY A 323 9.96 -17.66 7.00
CA GLY A 323 11.15 -17.17 6.29
C GLY A 323 11.97 -16.15 7.05
N THR A 324 11.36 -15.41 7.98
CA THR A 324 12.02 -14.38 8.77
C THR A 324 11.49 -14.34 10.20
N SER A 325 12.35 -13.92 11.13
CA SER A 325 11.93 -13.65 12.53
C SER A 325 11.31 -12.24 12.69
N ARG A 326 11.29 -11.44 11.62
CA ARG A 326 10.82 -10.06 11.59
C ARG A 326 9.83 -9.82 10.44
N ALA A 327 8.82 -10.70 10.37
CA ALA A 327 7.70 -10.48 9.45
C ALA A 327 6.83 -9.31 9.96
N GLY A 328 6.46 -8.41 9.06
CA GLY A 328 5.66 -7.24 9.40
C GLY A 328 5.00 -6.62 8.18
N GLY A 329 4.63 -5.36 8.29
CA GLY A 329 3.98 -4.62 7.23
C GLY A 329 2.59 -5.17 6.88
N LEU A 330 2.29 -5.24 5.60
CA LEU A 330 1.00 -5.68 5.07
C LEU A 330 0.99 -7.14 4.65
N SER A 331 2.10 -7.81 4.62
CA SER A 331 2.35 -9.20 4.17
C SER A 331 1.13 -9.99 3.70
N GLY A 332 1.17 -10.51 2.48
CA GLY A 332 0.09 -11.30 1.88
C GLY A 332 -0.19 -10.93 0.42
N ALA A 333 -1.40 -11.19 -0.06
CA ALA A 333 -1.80 -10.90 -1.43
C ALA A 333 -2.49 -9.54 -1.56
N PHE A 334 -2.00 -8.69 -2.47
CA PHE A 334 -2.58 -7.39 -2.83
C PHE A 334 -3.54 -7.54 -4.01
N ILE A 335 -4.49 -6.63 -4.11
CA ILE A 335 -5.47 -6.60 -5.21
C ILE A 335 -5.59 -5.21 -5.86
N PRO A 336 -4.48 -4.55 -6.26
CA PRO A 336 -4.53 -3.25 -6.92
C PRO A 336 -4.98 -3.44 -8.38
N VAL A 337 -6.13 -2.86 -8.76
CA VAL A 337 -6.73 -3.13 -10.08
C VAL A 337 -5.84 -2.67 -11.22
N SER A 338 -5.35 -1.42 -11.19
CA SER A 338 -4.57 -0.87 -12.31
C SER A 338 -3.15 -1.44 -12.43
N GLU A 339 -2.64 -2.02 -11.35
CA GLU A 339 -1.28 -2.58 -11.28
C GLU A 339 -1.24 -4.08 -11.66
N ASP A 340 -2.41 -4.70 -11.96
CA ASP A 340 -2.54 -6.13 -12.28
C ASP A 340 -3.21 -6.34 -13.63
N ALA A 341 -2.43 -6.75 -14.64
CA ALA A 341 -2.93 -6.92 -16.00
C ALA A 341 -4.13 -7.88 -16.13
N ASN A 342 -4.19 -8.94 -15.31
CA ASN A 342 -5.32 -9.86 -15.34
C ASN A 342 -6.56 -9.29 -14.59
N MET A 343 -6.37 -8.49 -13.53
CA MET A 343 -7.49 -7.76 -12.91
C MET A 343 -8.10 -6.75 -13.88
N VAL A 344 -7.26 -5.99 -14.58
CA VAL A 344 -7.71 -5.06 -15.64
C VAL A 344 -8.54 -5.81 -16.69
N ARG A 345 -8.06 -6.97 -17.18
CA ARG A 345 -8.82 -7.82 -18.11
C ARG A 345 -10.13 -8.30 -17.51
N ALA A 346 -10.13 -8.75 -16.26
CA ALA A 346 -11.33 -9.22 -15.56
C ALA A 346 -12.39 -8.12 -15.38
N VAL A 347 -11.97 -6.86 -15.17
CA VAL A 347 -12.90 -5.71 -15.15
C VAL A 347 -13.47 -5.46 -16.54
N ARG A 348 -12.67 -5.48 -17.61
CA ARG A 348 -13.14 -5.30 -18.99
C ARG A 348 -14.12 -6.39 -19.42
N ASP A 349 -13.91 -7.62 -18.97
CA ASP A 349 -14.78 -8.77 -19.23
C ASP A 349 -16.07 -8.72 -18.37
N GLY A 350 -16.20 -7.77 -17.43
CA GLY A 350 -17.32 -7.67 -16.52
C GLY A 350 -17.36 -8.74 -15.41
N ALA A 351 -16.29 -9.51 -15.26
CA ALA A 351 -16.17 -10.55 -14.23
C ALA A 351 -15.82 -9.99 -12.85
N LEU A 352 -15.01 -8.93 -12.82
CA LEU A 352 -14.56 -8.27 -11.59
C LEU A 352 -15.30 -6.94 -11.40
N THR A 353 -16.14 -6.84 -10.38
CA THR A 353 -16.88 -5.64 -9.99
C THR A 353 -16.38 -5.07 -8.68
N LEU A 354 -16.81 -3.85 -8.33
CA LEU A 354 -16.46 -3.21 -7.06
C LEU A 354 -16.94 -4.04 -5.86
N GLU A 355 -18.17 -4.55 -5.91
CA GLU A 355 -18.75 -5.38 -4.85
C GLU A 355 -17.98 -6.72 -4.71
N LYS A 356 -17.46 -7.25 -5.82
CA LYS A 356 -16.60 -8.44 -5.76
C LYS A 356 -15.25 -8.13 -5.14
N LEU A 357 -14.67 -6.98 -5.42
CA LEU A 357 -13.44 -6.51 -4.76
C LEU A 357 -13.66 -6.30 -3.26
N GLU A 358 -14.82 -5.78 -2.83
CA GLU A 358 -15.19 -5.69 -1.42
C GLU A 358 -15.25 -7.07 -0.75
N ALA A 359 -15.83 -8.07 -1.40
CA ALA A 359 -15.80 -9.44 -0.88
C ALA A 359 -14.38 -10.00 -0.81
N MET A 360 -13.55 -9.78 -1.83
CA MET A 360 -12.14 -10.19 -1.87
C MET A 360 -11.32 -9.47 -0.79
N MET A 361 -11.63 -8.21 -0.50
CA MET A 361 -10.98 -7.42 0.56
C MET A 361 -11.12 -8.07 1.93
N SER A 362 -12.15 -8.83 2.20
CA SER A 362 -12.31 -9.53 3.48
C SER A 362 -11.18 -10.52 3.77
N VAL A 363 -10.51 -11.03 2.73
CA VAL A 363 -9.49 -12.09 2.82
C VAL A 363 -8.12 -11.70 2.24
N CYS A 364 -8.00 -10.57 1.53
CA CYS A 364 -6.70 -10.06 1.06
C CYS A 364 -5.91 -9.37 2.19
N SER A 365 -4.72 -8.87 1.92
CA SER A 365 -3.90 -8.22 2.95
C SER A 365 -4.07 -6.70 3.06
N VAL A 366 -4.56 -6.02 2.02
CA VAL A 366 -4.68 -4.55 2.02
C VAL A 366 -6.12 -4.08 1.90
N GLY A 367 -6.79 -4.29 0.77
CA GLY A 367 -8.13 -3.77 0.55
C GLY A 367 -8.39 -3.32 -0.89
N LEU A 368 -9.27 -2.33 -1.03
CA LEU A 368 -9.57 -1.69 -2.31
C LEU A 368 -8.39 -0.82 -2.72
N ASP A 369 -7.76 -1.16 -3.82
CA ASP A 369 -6.54 -0.50 -4.23
C ASP A 369 -6.52 -0.16 -5.72
N MET A 370 -6.08 1.07 -6.04
CA MET A 370 -5.98 1.60 -7.40
C MET A 370 -7.27 1.42 -8.22
N ILE A 371 -8.40 1.84 -7.65
CA ILE A 371 -9.72 1.69 -8.25
C ILE A 371 -10.13 3.01 -8.93
N ALA A 372 -10.14 3.02 -10.25
CA ALA A 372 -10.62 4.14 -11.05
C ALA A 372 -12.15 4.09 -11.14
N ILE A 373 -12.81 5.22 -10.82
CA ILE A 373 -14.27 5.35 -10.82
C ILE A 373 -14.70 6.63 -11.57
N PRO A 374 -15.98 6.77 -11.96
CA PRO A 374 -16.45 7.99 -12.63
C PRO A 374 -16.17 9.25 -11.81
N GLY A 375 -15.70 10.30 -12.48
CA GLY A 375 -15.33 11.56 -11.84
C GLY A 375 -16.48 12.31 -11.18
N ASP A 376 -17.71 12.08 -11.62
CA ASP A 376 -18.95 12.64 -11.06
C ASP A 376 -19.49 11.89 -9.85
N THR A 377 -18.90 10.75 -9.47
CA THR A 377 -19.30 9.97 -8.27
C THR A 377 -19.39 10.91 -7.06
N PRO A 378 -20.56 10.97 -6.38
CA PRO A 378 -20.74 11.84 -5.21
C PRO A 378 -19.81 11.48 -4.06
N ALA A 379 -19.38 12.48 -3.27
CA ALA A 379 -18.55 12.24 -2.09
C ALA A 379 -19.25 11.31 -1.08
N GLU A 380 -20.57 11.39 -0.95
CA GLU A 380 -21.34 10.50 -0.07
C GLU A 380 -21.29 9.03 -0.52
N THR A 381 -21.22 8.77 -1.83
CA THR A 381 -21.02 7.42 -2.36
C THR A 381 -19.61 6.92 -2.05
N ILE A 382 -18.58 7.75 -2.29
CA ILE A 382 -17.20 7.44 -1.92
C ILE A 382 -17.09 7.16 -0.42
N ALA A 383 -17.76 7.96 0.43
CA ALA A 383 -17.82 7.72 1.88
C ALA A 383 -18.44 6.36 2.22
N GLY A 384 -19.47 5.94 1.48
CA GLY A 384 -20.07 4.60 1.61
C GLY A 384 -19.04 3.50 1.36
N VAL A 385 -18.36 3.52 0.22
CA VAL A 385 -17.33 2.53 -0.15
C VAL A 385 -16.17 2.50 0.86
N VAL A 386 -15.67 3.66 1.28
CA VAL A 386 -14.63 3.75 2.34
C VAL A 386 -15.16 3.20 3.67
N GLY A 387 -16.43 3.47 3.99
CA GLY A 387 -17.10 2.96 5.17
C GLY A 387 -17.20 1.44 5.20
N ASP A 388 -17.56 0.82 4.06
CA ASP A 388 -17.64 -0.63 3.91
C ASP A 388 -16.25 -1.26 4.05
N ALA A 389 -15.22 -0.65 3.46
CA ALA A 389 -13.83 -1.05 3.66
C ALA A 389 -13.43 -1.00 5.15
N CYS A 390 -13.79 0.07 5.86
CA CYS A 390 -13.54 0.19 7.30
C CYS A 390 -14.33 -0.84 8.11
N ALA A 391 -15.59 -1.11 7.76
CA ALA A 391 -16.42 -2.09 8.46
C ALA A 391 -15.85 -3.52 8.35
N ILE A 392 -15.38 -3.90 7.16
CA ILE A 392 -14.69 -5.18 6.94
C ILE A 392 -13.40 -5.25 7.76
N GLY A 393 -12.59 -4.18 7.76
CA GLY A 393 -11.35 -4.12 8.53
C GLY A 393 -11.57 -4.22 10.04
N VAL A 394 -12.53 -3.49 10.56
CA VAL A 394 -12.89 -3.48 11.99
C VAL A 394 -13.43 -4.84 12.42
N ALA A 395 -14.34 -5.44 11.63
CA ALA A 395 -14.98 -6.72 11.96
C ALA A 395 -13.99 -7.89 11.94
N ASN A 396 -13.06 -7.89 10.97
CA ASN A 396 -12.08 -8.96 10.78
C ASN A 396 -10.75 -8.73 11.50
N THR A 397 -10.60 -7.63 12.23
CA THR A 397 -9.35 -7.27 12.93
C THR A 397 -8.15 -7.28 11.97
N LYS A 398 -8.33 -6.73 10.78
CA LYS A 398 -7.29 -6.65 9.74
C LYS A 398 -7.14 -5.23 9.22
N THR A 399 -5.98 -4.93 8.64
CA THR A 399 -5.80 -3.69 7.87
C THR A 399 -6.67 -3.76 6.62
N THR A 400 -7.43 -2.68 6.38
CA THR A 400 -8.05 -2.41 5.08
C THR A 400 -7.71 -0.99 4.63
N ALA A 401 -7.63 -0.82 3.34
CA ALA A 401 -7.34 0.44 2.69
C ALA A 401 -8.38 0.73 1.60
N ALA A 402 -8.55 2.00 1.28
CA ALA A 402 -9.30 2.44 0.12
C ALA A 402 -8.48 3.50 -0.63
N ARG A 403 -8.05 3.16 -1.87
CA ARG A 403 -7.39 4.05 -2.82
C ARG A 403 -8.30 4.16 -4.04
N LEU A 404 -9.24 5.11 -3.95
CA LEU A 404 -10.26 5.38 -4.97
C LEU A 404 -9.87 6.61 -5.78
N ILE A 405 -10.00 6.51 -7.09
CA ILE A 405 -9.57 7.53 -8.04
C ILE A 405 -10.78 7.96 -8.89
N PRO A 406 -11.56 8.96 -8.44
CA PRO A 406 -12.64 9.51 -9.24
C PRO A 406 -12.04 10.40 -10.35
N VAL A 407 -12.04 9.93 -11.60
CA VAL A 407 -11.35 10.59 -12.72
C VAL A 407 -12.26 11.59 -13.41
N PRO A 408 -12.00 12.92 -13.29
CA PRO A 408 -12.86 13.94 -13.87
C PRO A 408 -13.03 13.78 -15.39
N GLY A 409 -14.28 13.87 -15.86
CA GLY A 409 -14.61 13.81 -17.28
C GLY A 409 -14.63 12.39 -17.87
N LYS A 410 -14.32 11.36 -17.08
CA LYS A 410 -14.37 9.96 -17.53
C LYS A 410 -15.59 9.24 -16.96
N THR A 411 -16.08 8.26 -17.72
CA THR A 411 -17.27 7.46 -17.45
C THR A 411 -16.93 5.97 -17.49
N VAL A 412 -17.87 5.12 -17.06
CA VAL A 412 -17.67 3.67 -17.01
C VAL A 412 -17.22 3.13 -18.37
N GLY A 413 -16.13 2.37 -18.37
CA GLY A 413 -15.51 1.77 -19.55
C GLY A 413 -14.45 2.62 -20.24
N ASP A 414 -14.33 3.92 -19.90
CA ASP A 414 -13.18 4.73 -20.33
C ASP A 414 -11.89 4.21 -19.69
N GLU A 415 -10.76 4.45 -20.35
CA GLU A 415 -9.45 4.05 -19.84
C GLU A 415 -8.72 5.24 -19.18
N VAL A 416 -7.96 4.94 -18.13
CA VAL A 416 -7.08 5.89 -17.47
C VAL A 416 -5.67 5.30 -17.34
N GLU A 417 -4.65 6.13 -17.54
CA GLU A 417 -3.25 5.72 -17.43
C GLU A 417 -2.54 6.53 -16.34
N PHE A 418 -2.01 5.83 -15.34
CA PHE A 418 -1.24 6.43 -14.25
C PHE A 418 0.28 6.35 -14.51
N GLY A 419 0.70 5.49 -15.44
CA GLY A 419 2.09 5.29 -15.84
C GLY A 419 2.93 4.46 -14.87
N GLY A 420 4.07 3.98 -15.37
CA GLY A 420 5.05 3.22 -14.59
C GLY A 420 4.44 2.01 -13.88
N LEU A 421 4.75 1.84 -12.61
CA LEU A 421 4.23 0.74 -11.78
C LEU A 421 2.76 0.90 -11.41
N LEU A 422 2.18 2.08 -11.52
CA LEU A 422 0.77 2.33 -11.20
C LEU A 422 -0.18 1.85 -12.32
N GLY A 423 0.35 1.61 -13.52
CA GLY A 423 -0.34 0.99 -14.63
C GLY A 423 -1.50 1.80 -15.22
N SER A 424 -2.48 1.08 -15.74
CA SER A 424 -3.69 1.63 -16.35
C SER A 424 -4.91 0.81 -15.97
N ALA A 425 -6.09 1.42 -15.95
CA ALA A 425 -7.33 0.71 -15.62
C ALA A 425 -8.54 1.28 -16.39
N PRO A 426 -9.54 0.44 -16.67
CA PRO A 426 -10.86 0.93 -17.04
C PRO A 426 -11.55 1.59 -15.84
N ILE A 427 -12.37 2.61 -16.12
CA ILE A 427 -13.27 3.21 -15.12
C ILE A 427 -14.33 2.17 -14.72
N MET A 428 -14.34 1.79 -13.46
CA MET A 428 -15.26 0.80 -12.92
C MET A 428 -16.63 1.41 -12.58
N SER A 429 -17.68 0.63 -12.76
CA SER A 429 -19.01 1.03 -12.31
C SER A 429 -19.09 1.10 -10.78
N VAL A 430 -19.78 2.12 -10.29
CA VAL A 430 -20.14 2.29 -8.88
C VAL A 430 -21.66 2.24 -8.79
N ASN A 431 -22.19 1.55 -7.75
CA ASN A 431 -23.64 1.47 -7.54
C ASN A 431 -24.25 2.88 -7.42
N GLY A 432 -25.28 3.15 -8.22
CA GLY A 432 -25.93 4.46 -8.30
C GLY A 432 -26.79 4.86 -7.09
N TRP A 433 -27.05 3.92 -6.16
CA TRP A 433 -27.81 4.19 -4.94
C TRP A 433 -26.91 4.76 -3.85
N ALA A 434 -26.78 6.08 -3.83
CA ALA A 434 -25.94 6.75 -2.86
C ALA A 434 -26.52 6.70 -1.45
N GLY A 435 -25.66 6.35 -0.48
CA GLY A 435 -25.98 6.37 0.95
C GLY A 435 -25.99 7.77 1.57
N THR A 436 -26.52 8.77 0.86
CA THR A 436 -26.44 10.21 1.25
C THR A 436 -26.89 10.47 2.69
N ARG A 437 -28.02 9.85 3.10
CA ARG A 437 -28.52 10.01 4.48
C ARG A 437 -27.59 9.36 5.49
N LEU A 438 -26.99 8.21 5.16
CA LEU A 438 -26.02 7.52 6.01
C LEU A 438 -24.74 8.37 6.15
N ALA A 439 -24.19 8.84 5.04
CA ALA A 439 -22.98 9.66 5.03
C ALA A 439 -23.11 10.91 5.91
N ARG A 440 -24.27 11.57 5.88
CA ARG A 440 -24.55 12.79 6.65
C ARG A 440 -24.94 12.59 8.11
N ARG A 441 -25.00 11.34 8.62
CA ARG A 441 -25.31 11.10 10.04
C ARG A 441 -24.21 11.59 10.97
N GLY A 442 -22.96 11.56 10.53
CA GLY A 442 -21.81 11.94 11.34
C GLY A 442 -21.54 11.02 12.52
N GLY A 443 -20.59 11.42 13.35
CA GLY A 443 -20.27 10.74 14.61
C GLY A 443 -19.36 9.52 14.40
N ARG A 444 -19.66 8.44 15.12
CA ARG A 444 -18.80 7.24 15.17
C ARG A 444 -19.64 5.98 15.07
N VAL A 445 -19.14 4.99 14.31
CA VAL A 445 -19.57 3.60 14.45
C VAL A 445 -18.77 2.99 15.62
N PRO A 446 -19.42 2.53 16.69
CA PRO A 446 -18.72 1.97 17.85
C PRO A 446 -17.85 0.77 17.49
N ALA A 447 -16.79 0.53 18.29
CA ALA A 447 -16.00 -0.67 18.18
C ALA A 447 -16.86 -1.93 18.33
N PRO A 448 -16.65 -2.99 17.54
CA PRO A 448 -17.36 -4.24 17.71
C PRO A 448 -16.99 -4.89 19.05
N LEU A 449 -17.86 -5.73 19.59
CA LEU A 449 -17.63 -6.42 20.87
C LEU A 449 -16.28 -7.16 20.89
N GLY A 450 -15.89 -7.78 19.78
CA GLY A 450 -14.59 -8.42 19.62
C GLY A 450 -13.38 -7.48 19.69
N GLY A 451 -13.57 -6.18 19.46
CA GLY A 451 -12.53 -5.13 19.56
C GLY A 451 -12.28 -4.63 20.99
N LEU A 452 -13.13 -4.98 21.92
CA LEU A 452 -13.02 -4.58 23.34
C LEU A 452 -12.16 -5.54 24.18
N LYS A 453 -11.38 -6.38 23.55
CA LYS A 453 -10.40 -7.25 24.23
C LYS A 453 -9.25 -6.38 24.76
N ASN A 454 -9.01 -6.50 26.05
CA ASN A 454 -7.88 -5.84 26.73
C ASN A 454 -6.61 -6.68 26.56
#